data_f8e23b1b5c7cd4f4f6b2dfde3c2c8474
#
_entry.id   f8e23b1b5c7cd4f4f6b2dfde3c2c8474
#
_cell.length_a   1.000
_cell.length_b   1.000
_cell.length_c   1.000
_cell.angle_alpha   90.00
_cell.angle_beta   90.00
_cell.angle_gamma   90.00
#
_symmetry.space_group_name_H-M   'P 1'
#
loop_
_entity.id
_entity.type
_entity.pdbx_description
1 polymer ?
#
loop_
_entity_poly.entity_id
_entity_poly.type
_entity_poly.pdbx_seq_one_letter_code
_entity_poly.pdbx_strand_id
1 'polypeptide(L)'
;MVIVFTLLAALAVAWFLAYHRLPALVWTVVFATVLVVFGFYGVWPPLLLGLAWLLLIGAAAIALPSPLRRTLVGARLLAVFRRILPQVSQTEQEALDAGTVWWDGELFSGNPDWKKLLAYPKPQLSAEEQAFIDGPLRELCEMLSDWEITYEMTDMPPQVWQFIKDHGFLGMIIPKEYGGKGFSALAHSQIVMQLTTRSGTAAVSVMVPNSLGPAELLLHYGTKAQKDHYLPRLAKGLEIPCFALTSPEAGSDAGGIPDFGIVCKGEWEGKPDVLGIRLTWEKRYITLGPIATLLGLAFQLYDPDHLLGERGNEQDDIGI
;
A
#
# COMPACT_ATOMS: atom_id res chain seq x y z
N MET A 1 56.25 13.59 3.38
CA MET A 1 55.58 14.11 2.17
C MET A 1 54.91 12.99 1.36
N VAL A 2 55.61 11.94 0.93
CA VAL A 2 55.06 10.85 0.09
C VAL A 2 53.80 10.22 0.65
N ILE A 3 53.77 9.86 1.95
CA ILE A 3 52.59 9.24 2.61
C ILE A 3 51.37 10.16 2.55
N VAL A 4 51.54 11.47 2.73
CA VAL A 4 50.41 12.42 2.68
C VAL A 4 49.83 12.50 1.27
N PHE A 5 50.70 12.58 0.25
CA PHE A 5 50.29 12.63 -1.16
C PHE A 5 49.58 11.34 -1.57
N THR A 6 50.07 10.17 -1.13
CA THR A 6 49.45 8.89 -1.48
C THR A 6 48.09 8.70 -0.77
N LEU A 7 47.92 9.20 0.45
CA LEU A 7 46.63 9.21 1.15
C LEU A 7 45.63 10.15 0.46
N LEU A 8 46.03 11.33 0.04
CA LEU A 8 45.18 12.26 -0.71
C LEU A 8 44.77 11.66 -2.05
N ALA A 9 45.68 11.01 -2.76
CA ALA A 9 45.34 10.29 -4.00
C ALA A 9 44.39 9.14 -3.76
N ALA A 10 44.57 8.35 -2.69
CA ALA A 10 43.65 7.28 -2.31
C ALA A 10 42.25 7.81 -1.97
N LEU A 11 42.13 8.95 -1.29
CA LEU A 11 40.89 9.63 -1.01
C LEU A 11 40.19 10.10 -2.30
N ALA A 12 40.96 10.68 -3.24
CA ALA A 12 40.43 11.11 -4.55
C ALA A 12 39.87 9.90 -5.35
N VAL A 13 40.60 8.78 -5.35
CA VAL A 13 40.15 7.53 -5.97
C VAL A 13 38.90 7.01 -5.27
N ALA A 14 38.88 6.97 -3.95
CA ALA A 14 37.70 6.56 -3.18
C ALA A 14 36.50 7.44 -3.50
N TRP A 15 36.68 8.76 -3.55
CA TRP A 15 35.64 9.70 -3.93
C TRP A 15 35.12 9.43 -5.35
N PHE A 16 36.02 9.20 -6.32
CA PHE A 16 35.64 8.86 -7.70
C PHE A 16 34.81 7.57 -7.77
N LEU A 17 35.27 6.51 -7.09
CA LEU A 17 34.58 5.24 -7.06
C LEU A 17 33.15 5.37 -6.41
N ALA A 18 33.03 6.19 -5.35
CA ALA A 18 31.79 6.49 -4.68
C ALA A 18 30.84 7.31 -5.56
N TYR A 19 31.37 8.36 -6.19
CA TYR A 19 30.59 9.22 -7.09
C TYR A 19 29.94 8.41 -8.23
N HIS A 20 30.71 7.49 -8.83
CA HIS A 20 30.22 6.61 -9.90
C HIS A 20 29.50 5.38 -9.39
N ARG A 21 29.25 5.25 -8.07
CA ARG A 21 28.53 4.11 -7.45
C ARG A 21 29.08 2.75 -7.89
N LEU A 22 30.38 2.61 -8.03
CA LEU A 22 31.01 1.38 -8.50
C LEU A 22 30.88 0.26 -7.44
N PRO A 23 30.69 -1.01 -7.85
CA PRO A 23 30.49 -2.13 -6.94
C PRO A 23 31.73 -2.41 -6.08
N ALA A 24 31.51 -3.00 -4.89
CA ALA A 24 32.57 -3.29 -3.92
C ALA A 24 33.73 -4.12 -4.49
N LEU A 25 33.48 -4.98 -5.49
CA LEU A 25 34.52 -5.72 -6.17
C LEU A 25 35.54 -4.79 -6.88
N VAL A 26 35.04 -3.75 -7.56
CA VAL A 26 35.91 -2.76 -8.25
C VAL A 26 36.75 -2.03 -7.22
N TRP A 27 36.19 -1.59 -6.10
CA TRP A 27 36.94 -0.98 -4.99
C TRP A 27 38.05 -1.89 -4.52
N THR A 28 37.72 -3.16 -4.25
CA THR A 28 38.70 -4.13 -3.76
C THR A 28 39.85 -4.32 -4.74
N VAL A 29 39.55 -4.47 -6.05
CA VAL A 29 40.55 -4.67 -7.09
C VAL A 29 41.45 -3.42 -7.24
N VAL A 30 40.87 -2.22 -7.30
CA VAL A 30 41.62 -0.96 -7.44
C VAL A 30 42.54 -0.77 -6.26
N PHE A 31 42.05 -0.87 -5.02
CA PHE A 31 42.90 -0.68 -3.85
C PHE A 31 43.94 -1.81 -3.67
N ALA A 32 43.62 -3.05 -4.01
CA ALA A 32 44.59 -4.14 -4.03
C ALA A 32 45.73 -3.86 -5.03
N THR A 33 45.39 -3.41 -6.24
CA THR A 33 46.40 -3.02 -7.25
C THR A 33 47.32 -1.91 -6.75
N VAL A 34 46.74 -0.87 -6.13
CA VAL A 34 47.54 0.22 -5.53
C VAL A 34 48.48 -0.30 -4.46
N LEU A 35 48.03 -1.18 -3.56
CA LEU A 35 48.88 -1.71 -2.51
C LEU A 35 49.97 -2.63 -3.06
N VAL A 36 49.72 -3.41 -4.11
CA VAL A 36 50.76 -4.20 -4.82
C VAL A 36 51.83 -3.29 -5.38
N VAL A 37 51.42 -2.21 -6.08
CA VAL A 37 52.36 -1.22 -6.65
C VAL A 37 53.18 -0.55 -5.54
N PHE A 38 52.58 -0.17 -4.44
CA PHE A 38 53.26 0.42 -3.29
C PHE A 38 54.27 -0.53 -2.65
N GLY A 39 53.96 -1.82 -2.59
CA GLY A 39 54.89 -2.85 -2.11
C GLY A 39 56.06 -3.05 -3.04
N PHE A 40 55.81 -3.09 -4.37
CA PHE A 40 56.86 -3.28 -5.38
C PHE A 40 57.86 -2.13 -5.43
N TYR A 41 57.37 -0.89 -5.31
CA TYR A 41 58.22 0.31 -5.33
C TYR A 41 58.72 0.78 -3.94
N GLY A 42 58.36 0.06 -2.87
CA GLY A 42 58.78 0.43 -1.54
C GLY A 42 58.26 1.80 -1.05
N VAL A 43 57.08 2.21 -1.55
CA VAL A 43 56.51 3.56 -1.29
C VAL A 43 56.17 3.75 0.18
N TRP A 44 55.71 2.67 0.85
CA TRP A 44 55.35 2.68 2.27
C TRP A 44 56.21 1.70 3.10
N PRO A 45 56.45 2.03 4.39
CA PRO A 45 57.09 1.09 5.30
C PRO A 45 56.31 -0.24 5.36
N PRO A 46 57.01 -1.39 5.51
CA PRO A 46 56.35 -2.72 5.52
C PRO A 46 55.23 -2.86 6.54
N LEU A 47 55.35 -2.27 7.71
CA LEU A 47 54.35 -2.27 8.74
C LEU A 47 53.05 -1.57 8.28
N LEU A 48 53.19 -0.39 7.68
CA LEU A 48 52.05 0.40 7.17
C LEU A 48 51.34 -0.31 6.02
N LEU A 49 52.11 -0.92 5.14
CA LEU A 49 51.60 -1.71 4.03
C LEU A 49 50.85 -2.94 4.52
N GLY A 50 51.37 -3.64 5.53
CA GLY A 50 50.72 -4.78 6.15
C GLY A 50 49.39 -4.40 6.81
N LEU A 51 49.33 -3.28 7.51
CA LEU A 51 48.10 -2.75 8.09
C LEU A 51 47.08 -2.38 7.02
N ALA A 52 47.50 -1.77 5.91
CA ALA A 52 46.59 -1.42 4.80
C ALA A 52 46.01 -2.67 4.12
N TRP A 53 46.81 -3.71 3.93
CA TRP A 53 46.31 -5.00 3.44
C TRP A 53 45.31 -5.63 4.39
N LEU A 54 45.56 -5.62 5.68
CA LEU A 54 44.66 -6.17 6.68
C LEU A 54 43.33 -5.43 6.69
N LEU A 55 43.34 -4.10 6.58
CA LEU A 55 42.14 -3.28 6.46
C LEU A 55 41.37 -3.55 5.15
N LEU A 56 42.06 -3.68 4.02
CA LEU A 56 41.45 -3.97 2.73
C LEU A 56 40.76 -5.37 2.74
N ILE A 57 41.45 -6.38 3.27
CA ILE A 57 40.91 -7.73 3.38
C ILE A 57 39.70 -7.75 4.30
N GLY A 58 39.77 -7.07 5.45
CA GLY A 58 38.64 -6.93 6.38
C GLY A 58 37.43 -6.23 5.74
N ALA A 59 37.69 -5.12 5.04
CA ALA A 59 36.66 -4.40 4.29
C ALA A 59 36.05 -5.25 3.16
N ALA A 60 36.86 -5.97 2.40
CA ALA A 60 36.41 -6.86 1.34
C ALA A 60 35.55 -8.01 1.90
N ALA A 61 35.97 -8.61 3.03
CA ALA A 61 35.20 -9.69 3.67
C ALA A 61 33.81 -9.25 4.12
N ILE A 62 33.66 -7.97 4.47
CA ILE A 62 32.36 -7.37 4.87
C ILE A 62 31.56 -6.91 3.63
N ALA A 63 32.22 -6.28 2.66
CA ALA A 63 31.54 -5.63 1.54
C ALA A 63 31.17 -6.60 0.40
N LEU A 64 31.99 -7.63 0.15
CA LEU A 64 31.70 -8.63 -0.86
C LEU A 64 30.66 -9.64 -0.37
N PRO A 65 29.73 -10.12 -1.24
CA PRO A 65 28.82 -11.18 -0.92
C PRO A 65 29.56 -12.45 -0.51
N SER A 66 29.54 -12.79 0.75
CA SER A 66 30.24 -13.95 1.28
C SER A 66 29.47 -14.62 2.43
N PRO A 67 29.60 -15.95 2.60
CA PRO A 67 29.06 -16.65 3.77
C PRO A 67 29.55 -16.02 5.08
N LEU A 68 30.78 -15.53 5.10
CA LEU A 68 31.42 -14.89 6.26
C LEU A 68 30.66 -13.62 6.68
N ARG A 69 30.28 -12.76 5.74
CA ARG A 69 29.43 -11.57 6.01
C ARG A 69 28.08 -12.00 6.61
N ARG A 70 27.47 -13.03 6.03
CA ARG A 70 26.16 -13.49 6.49
C ARG A 70 26.20 -13.98 7.92
N THR A 71 27.24 -14.72 8.32
CA THR A 71 27.37 -15.28 9.67
C THR A 71 27.89 -14.27 10.69
N LEU A 72 28.94 -13.51 10.35
CA LEU A 72 29.62 -12.61 11.31
C LEU A 72 28.87 -11.28 11.52
N VAL A 73 28.27 -10.74 10.45
CA VAL A 73 27.63 -9.42 10.49
C VAL A 73 26.11 -9.55 10.38
N GLY A 74 25.61 -10.19 9.31
CA GLY A 74 24.19 -10.24 9.01
C GLY A 74 23.37 -10.95 10.09
N ALA A 75 23.82 -12.11 10.56
CA ALA A 75 23.09 -12.87 11.60
C ALA A 75 23.04 -12.13 12.95
N ARG A 76 24.14 -11.44 13.32
CA ARG A 76 24.18 -10.66 14.56
C ARG A 76 23.31 -9.41 14.50
N LEU A 77 23.38 -8.67 13.38
CA LEU A 77 22.52 -7.51 13.16
C LEU A 77 21.04 -7.92 13.13
N LEU A 78 20.70 -9.01 12.44
CA LEU A 78 19.34 -9.52 12.40
C LEU A 78 18.81 -9.86 13.80
N ALA A 79 19.65 -10.46 14.66
CA ALA A 79 19.28 -10.77 16.04
C ALA A 79 18.99 -9.50 16.88
N VAL A 80 19.75 -8.41 16.63
CA VAL A 80 19.49 -7.11 17.26
C VAL A 80 18.21 -6.49 16.74
N PHE A 81 18.03 -6.45 15.41
CA PHE A 81 16.84 -5.88 14.80
C PHE A 81 15.55 -6.61 15.22
N ARG A 82 15.57 -7.95 15.31
CA ARG A 82 14.41 -8.72 15.79
C ARG A 82 13.97 -8.38 17.22
N ARG A 83 14.86 -7.83 18.05
CA ARG A 83 14.52 -7.38 19.40
C ARG A 83 13.97 -5.97 19.46
N ILE A 84 14.29 -5.15 18.45
CA ILE A 84 13.92 -3.73 18.39
C ILE A 84 12.63 -3.55 17.59
N LEU A 85 12.39 -4.41 16.58
CA LEU A 85 11.17 -4.36 15.78
C LEU A 85 9.95 -4.63 16.67
N PRO A 86 8.86 -3.86 16.51
CA PRO A 86 7.60 -4.16 17.16
C PRO A 86 7.15 -5.58 16.79
N GLN A 87 6.44 -6.21 17.71
CA GLN A 87 5.83 -7.50 17.41
C GLN A 87 4.77 -7.28 16.33
N VAL A 88 4.78 -8.17 15.33
CA VAL A 88 3.75 -8.20 14.30
C VAL A 88 2.43 -8.60 14.96
N SER A 89 1.35 -7.89 14.70
CA SER A 89 0.03 -8.25 15.20
C SER A 89 -0.42 -9.58 14.60
N GLN A 90 -1.37 -10.25 15.25
CA GLN A 90 -1.88 -11.53 14.76
C GLN A 90 -2.45 -11.38 13.34
N THR A 91 -3.21 -10.33 13.08
CA THR A 91 -3.79 -10.02 11.76
C THR A 91 -2.71 -9.80 10.69
N GLU A 92 -1.63 -9.09 11.03
CA GLU A 92 -0.49 -8.93 10.12
C GLU A 92 0.23 -10.25 9.86
N GLN A 93 0.37 -11.09 10.89
CA GLN A 93 0.97 -12.42 10.73
C GLN A 93 0.12 -13.31 9.84
N GLU A 94 -1.20 -13.33 10.02
CA GLU A 94 -2.14 -14.07 9.16
C GLU A 94 -2.10 -13.57 7.71
N ALA A 95 -2.00 -12.25 7.51
CA ALA A 95 -1.83 -11.66 6.19
C ALA A 95 -0.50 -12.06 5.54
N LEU A 96 0.59 -12.12 6.33
CA LEU A 96 1.89 -12.57 5.86
C LEU A 96 1.88 -14.08 5.53
N ASP A 97 1.21 -14.88 6.34
CA ASP A 97 1.14 -16.34 6.17
C ASP A 97 0.21 -16.74 5.02
N ALA A 98 -0.87 -16.00 4.82
CA ALA A 98 -1.80 -16.18 3.69
C ALA A 98 -1.29 -15.54 2.38
N GLY A 99 -0.37 -14.56 2.49
CA GLY A 99 0.05 -13.72 1.39
C GLY A 99 0.95 -14.41 0.37
N THR A 100 0.54 -14.37 -0.87
CA THR A 100 1.45 -14.51 -1.99
C THR A 100 2.14 -13.16 -2.19
N VAL A 101 3.39 -13.04 -1.74
CA VAL A 101 4.19 -11.86 -2.04
C VAL A 101 4.45 -11.85 -3.54
N TRP A 102 3.96 -10.82 -4.21
CA TRP A 102 4.16 -10.63 -5.64
C TRP A 102 5.59 -10.13 -5.91
N TRP A 103 5.86 -9.57 -7.10
CA TRP A 103 7.21 -9.10 -7.46
C TRP A 103 7.77 -8.02 -6.51
N ASP A 104 6.93 -7.22 -5.88
CA ASP A 104 7.32 -6.20 -4.90
C ASP A 104 8.18 -6.76 -3.76
N GLY A 105 7.97 -8.02 -3.36
CA GLY A 105 8.85 -8.69 -2.40
C GLY A 105 10.31 -8.80 -2.85
N GLU A 106 10.57 -8.81 -4.15
CA GLU A 106 11.93 -8.81 -4.71
C GLU A 106 12.72 -7.54 -4.33
N LEU A 107 12.04 -6.40 -4.12
CA LEU A 107 12.70 -5.15 -3.72
C LEU A 107 13.44 -5.31 -2.39
N PHE A 108 12.90 -6.10 -1.48
CA PHE A 108 13.50 -6.36 -0.17
C PHE A 108 14.64 -7.39 -0.19
N SER A 109 14.84 -8.07 -1.31
CA SER A 109 15.97 -9.00 -1.49
C SER A 109 17.32 -8.31 -1.58
N GLY A 110 17.32 -7.01 -1.88
CA GLY A 110 18.51 -6.20 -2.18
C GLY A 110 19.09 -6.43 -3.58
N ASN A 111 18.52 -7.35 -4.35
CA ASN A 111 18.90 -7.63 -5.75
C ASN A 111 17.66 -8.10 -6.54
N PRO A 112 16.69 -7.19 -6.80
CA PRO A 112 15.43 -7.55 -7.44
C PRO A 112 15.63 -7.99 -8.90
N ASP A 113 14.89 -8.98 -9.33
CA ASP A 113 14.87 -9.43 -10.72
C ASP A 113 13.98 -8.51 -11.59
N TRP A 114 14.60 -7.46 -12.11
CA TRP A 114 13.94 -6.52 -13.02
C TRP A 114 13.48 -7.17 -14.33
N LYS A 115 14.12 -8.25 -14.79
CA LYS A 115 13.70 -8.94 -16.00
C LYS A 115 12.35 -9.62 -15.80
N LYS A 116 12.13 -10.17 -14.61
CA LYS A 116 10.84 -10.76 -14.22
C LYS A 116 9.73 -9.70 -14.25
N LEU A 117 9.96 -8.51 -13.68
CA LEU A 117 8.98 -7.41 -13.75
C LEU A 117 8.67 -7.00 -15.18
N LEU A 118 9.70 -6.80 -16.00
CA LEU A 118 9.55 -6.36 -17.38
C LEU A 118 8.94 -7.44 -18.30
N ALA A 119 8.94 -8.71 -17.88
CA ALA A 119 8.31 -9.80 -18.61
C ALA A 119 6.79 -9.88 -18.42
N TYR A 120 6.22 -9.19 -17.43
CA TYR A 120 4.77 -9.17 -17.26
C TYR A 120 4.10 -8.51 -18.47
N PRO A 121 2.97 -9.06 -18.94
CA PRO A 121 2.20 -8.47 -20.02
C PRO A 121 1.75 -7.05 -19.62
N LYS A 122 1.89 -6.09 -20.51
CA LYS A 122 1.35 -4.76 -20.28
C LYS A 122 -0.18 -4.84 -20.32
N PRO A 123 -0.88 -4.40 -19.26
CA PRO A 123 -2.33 -4.36 -19.28
C PRO A 123 -2.82 -3.39 -20.36
N GLN A 124 -3.93 -3.71 -20.99
CA GLN A 124 -4.55 -2.90 -22.04
C GLN A 124 -6.01 -2.65 -21.69
N LEU A 125 -6.50 -1.49 -22.07
CA LEU A 125 -7.91 -1.16 -21.97
C LEU A 125 -8.71 -1.98 -22.98
N SER A 126 -9.91 -2.40 -22.62
CA SER A 126 -10.90 -2.90 -23.55
C SER A 126 -11.46 -1.75 -24.43
N ALA A 127 -12.10 -2.10 -25.52
CA ALA A 127 -12.73 -1.10 -26.39
C ALA A 127 -13.82 -0.27 -25.65
N GLU A 128 -14.54 -0.90 -24.72
CA GLU A 128 -15.57 -0.25 -23.90
C GLU A 128 -14.95 0.74 -22.90
N GLU A 129 -13.87 0.34 -22.25
CA GLU A 129 -13.13 1.22 -21.32
C GLU A 129 -12.53 2.41 -22.04
N GLN A 130 -11.94 2.19 -23.22
CA GLN A 130 -11.40 3.28 -24.05
C GLN A 130 -12.52 4.24 -24.50
N ALA A 131 -13.65 3.71 -24.95
CA ALA A 131 -14.80 4.54 -25.35
C ALA A 131 -15.34 5.38 -24.19
N PHE A 132 -15.34 4.84 -22.98
CA PHE A 132 -15.74 5.58 -21.78
C PHE A 132 -14.78 6.73 -21.46
N ILE A 133 -13.48 6.51 -21.64
CA ILE A 133 -12.45 7.53 -21.44
C ILE A 133 -12.57 8.62 -22.52
N ASP A 134 -12.77 8.24 -23.77
CA ASP A 134 -12.83 9.18 -24.90
C ASP A 134 -14.15 9.97 -24.97
N GLY A 135 -15.22 9.45 -24.38
CA GLY A 135 -16.55 10.06 -24.34
C GLY A 135 -16.88 10.62 -22.93
N PRO A 136 -17.58 9.85 -22.10
CA PRO A 136 -18.13 10.35 -20.83
C PRO A 136 -17.09 10.99 -19.90
N LEU A 137 -15.87 10.46 -19.81
CA LEU A 137 -14.83 11.05 -18.98
C LEU A 137 -14.38 12.41 -19.50
N ARG A 138 -14.22 12.56 -20.81
CA ARG A 138 -13.84 13.85 -21.43
C ARG A 138 -14.92 14.89 -21.16
N GLU A 139 -16.18 14.54 -21.38
CA GLU A 139 -17.32 15.42 -21.14
C GLU A 139 -17.40 15.84 -19.67
N LEU A 140 -17.24 14.90 -18.73
CA LEU A 140 -17.18 15.23 -17.32
C LEU A 140 -16.03 16.20 -17.02
N CYS A 141 -14.85 15.98 -17.58
CA CYS A 141 -13.69 16.86 -17.38
C CYS A 141 -13.95 18.30 -17.92
N GLU A 142 -14.75 18.46 -18.96
CA GLU A 142 -15.14 19.77 -19.50
C GLU A 142 -16.15 20.49 -18.61
N MET A 143 -16.99 19.75 -17.88
CA MET A 143 -17.95 20.31 -16.93
C MET A 143 -17.32 20.78 -15.62
N LEU A 144 -16.09 20.37 -15.30
CA LEU A 144 -15.46 20.62 -14.01
C LEU A 144 -14.71 21.96 -13.99
N SER A 145 -15.08 22.82 -13.03
CA SER A 145 -14.33 23.99 -12.61
C SER A 145 -13.91 23.81 -11.16
N ASP A 146 -12.61 23.56 -10.93
CA ASP A 146 -12.12 23.32 -9.57
C ASP A 146 -12.27 24.55 -8.65
N TRP A 147 -12.14 25.75 -9.22
CA TRP A 147 -12.40 27.00 -8.50
C TRP A 147 -13.84 27.10 -8.01
N GLU A 148 -14.81 26.85 -8.89
CA GLU A 148 -16.23 26.88 -8.54
C GLU A 148 -16.56 25.85 -7.46
N ILE A 149 -16.05 24.61 -7.60
CA ILE A 149 -16.29 23.50 -6.68
C ILE A 149 -15.69 23.77 -5.29
N THR A 150 -14.43 24.22 -5.25
CA THR A 150 -13.68 24.30 -3.99
C THR A 150 -13.83 25.63 -3.28
N TYR A 151 -14.04 26.73 -3.99
CA TYR A 151 -14.03 28.07 -3.45
C TYR A 151 -15.41 28.74 -3.41
N GLU A 152 -16.19 28.61 -4.48
CA GLU A 152 -17.48 29.29 -4.58
C GLU A 152 -18.62 28.48 -3.98
N MET A 153 -18.74 27.20 -4.35
CA MET A 153 -19.86 26.34 -3.95
C MET A 153 -19.54 25.46 -2.75
N THR A 154 -18.27 25.10 -2.52
CA THR A 154 -17.84 24.09 -1.54
C THR A 154 -18.51 22.72 -1.72
N ASP A 155 -19.01 22.46 -2.93
CA ASP A 155 -19.62 21.21 -3.40
C ASP A 155 -19.55 21.15 -4.92
N MET A 156 -19.78 19.98 -5.50
CA MET A 156 -19.93 19.85 -6.94
C MET A 156 -21.31 20.35 -7.38
N PRO A 157 -21.40 21.04 -8.54
CA PRO A 157 -22.69 21.44 -9.11
C PRO A 157 -23.65 20.26 -9.28
N PRO A 158 -24.96 20.43 -9.06
CA PRO A 158 -25.94 19.35 -9.18
C PRO A 158 -25.91 18.62 -10.53
N GLN A 159 -25.66 19.34 -11.61
CA GLN A 159 -25.53 18.76 -12.96
C GLN A 159 -24.31 17.84 -13.08
N VAL A 160 -23.23 18.13 -12.38
CA VAL A 160 -22.02 17.28 -12.33
C VAL A 160 -22.33 15.99 -11.57
N TRP A 161 -22.98 16.10 -10.41
CA TRP A 161 -23.45 14.92 -9.65
C TRP A 161 -24.38 14.05 -10.47
N GLN A 162 -25.34 14.65 -11.19
CA GLN A 162 -26.26 13.91 -12.04
C GLN A 162 -25.52 13.20 -13.19
N PHE A 163 -24.60 13.89 -13.85
CA PHE A 163 -23.78 13.31 -14.91
C PHE A 163 -22.96 12.10 -14.43
N ILE A 164 -22.32 12.22 -13.26
CA ILE A 164 -21.56 11.12 -12.61
C ILE A 164 -22.45 9.89 -12.41
N LYS A 165 -23.69 10.09 -11.94
CA LYS A 165 -24.66 9.00 -11.69
C LYS A 165 -25.15 8.39 -13.00
N ASP A 166 -25.59 9.21 -13.95
CA ASP A 166 -26.20 8.77 -15.22
C ASP A 166 -25.21 7.97 -16.07
N HIS A 167 -23.93 8.33 -16.04
CA HIS A 167 -22.89 7.62 -16.78
C HIS A 167 -22.25 6.46 -16.00
N GLY A 168 -22.63 6.24 -14.73
CA GLY A 168 -22.21 5.11 -13.91
C GLY A 168 -20.76 5.19 -13.42
N PHE A 169 -20.25 6.40 -13.18
CA PHE A 169 -18.92 6.59 -12.60
C PHE A 169 -18.79 6.01 -11.18
N LEU A 170 -19.89 5.89 -10.45
CA LEU A 170 -19.87 5.34 -9.09
C LEU A 170 -19.89 3.80 -9.05
N GLY A 171 -20.15 3.15 -10.17
CA GLY A 171 -20.25 1.69 -10.28
C GLY A 171 -19.25 1.08 -11.27
N MET A 172 -18.07 1.68 -11.44
CA MET A 172 -17.09 1.20 -12.43
C MET A 172 -16.59 -0.22 -12.12
N ILE A 173 -16.31 -0.54 -10.86
CA ILE A 173 -15.82 -1.87 -10.45
C ILE A 173 -16.95 -2.88 -10.25
N ILE A 174 -18.19 -2.43 -10.05
CA ILE A 174 -19.34 -3.31 -9.84
C ILE A 174 -19.59 -4.11 -11.11
N PRO A 175 -19.74 -5.46 -11.02
CA PRO A 175 -20.01 -6.30 -12.18
C PRO A 175 -21.27 -5.92 -12.94
N LYS A 176 -21.29 -6.21 -14.25
CA LYS A 176 -22.42 -5.91 -15.15
C LYS A 176 -23.72 -6.59 -14.72
N GLU A 177 -23.62 -7.75 -14.10
CA GLU A 177 -24.80 -8.48 -13.57
C GLU A 177 -25.56 -7.71 -12.50
N TYR A 178 -24.87 -6.79 -11.78
CA TYR A 178 -25.46 -5.88 -10.80
C TYR A 178 -25.67 -4.46 -11.36
N GLY A 179 -25.54 -4.28 -12.68
CA GLY A 179 -25.76 -3.00 -13.34
C GLY A 179 -24.57 -2.04 -13.30
N GLY A 180 -23.42 -2.48 -12.85
CA GLY A 180 -22.15 -1.76 -12.94
C GLY A 180 -21.48 -1.90 -14.31
N LYS A 181 -20.24 -1.40 -14.41
CA LYS A 181 -19.49 -1.46 -15.68
C LYS A 181 -18.52 -2.63 -15.74
N GLY A 182 -18.08 -3.18 -14.63
CA GLY A 182 -17.10 -4.26 -14.56
C GLY A 182 -15.76 -3.88 -15.16
N PHE A 183 -15.34 -2.63 -14.99
CA PHE A 183 -14.09 -2.10 -15.53
C PHE A 183 -12.88 -2.64 -14.79
N SER A 184 -11.75 -2.71 -15.49
CA SER A 184 -10.48 -3.12 -14.93
C SER A 184 -9.87 -2.06 -14.00
N ALA A 185 -8.95 -2.49 -13.13
CA ALA A 185 -8.17 -1.59 -12.29
C ALA A 185 -7.37 -0.56 -13.13
N LEU A 186 -6.93 -0.93 -14.35
CA LEU A 186 -6.27 -0.03 -15.27
C LEU A 186 -7.19 1.12 -15.70
N ALA A 187 -8.42 0.79 -16.12
CA ALA A 187 -9.41 1.79 -16.53
C ALA A 187 -9.75 2.72 -15.35
N HIS A 188 -10.03 2.16 -14.18
CA HIS A 188 -10.28 2.94 -12.97
C HIS A 188 -9.13 3.91 -12.67
N SER A 189 -7.89 3.43 -12.68
CA SER A 189 -6.70 4.25 -12.44
C SER A 189 -6.57 5.40 -13.45
N GLN A 190 -6.78 5.12 -14.75
CA GLN A 190 -6.69 6.14 -15.80
C GLN A 190 -7.81 7.19 -15.70
N ILE A 191 -9.04 6.76 -15.35
CA ILE A 191 -10.17 7.66 -15.16
C ILE A 191 -9.91 8.60 -13.99
N VAL A 192 -9.52 8.06 -12.83
CA VAL A 192 -9.22 8.86 -11.64
C VAL A 192 -8.04 9.80 -11.89
N MET A 193 -6.99 9.35 -12.56
CA MET A 193 -5.84 10.18 -12.92
C MET A 193 -6.26 11.40 -13.77
N GLN A 194 -7.11 11.21 -14.78
CA GLN A 194 -7.58 12.31 -15.62
C GLN A 194 -8.49 13.27 -14.84
N LEU A 195 -9.42 12.75 -14.03
CA LEU A 195 -10.27 13.59 -13.16
C LEU A 195 -9.43 14.43 -12.20
N THR A 196 -8.38 13.86 -11.62
CA THR A 196 -7.49 14.58 -10.69
C THR A 196 -6.82 15.79 -11.34
N THR A 197 -6.57 15.75 -12.66
CA THR A 197 -6.01 16.92 -13.37
C THR A 197 -7.00 18.06 -13.51
N ARG A 198 -8.30 17.83 -13.26
CA ARG A 198 -9.36 18.82 -13.37
C ARG A 198 -9.92 19.24 -12.03
N SER A 199 -10.26 18.28 -11.18
CA SER A 199 -10.75 18.52 -9.82
C SER A 199 -10.43 17.36 -8.90
N GLY A 200 -9.71 17.64 -7.82
CA GLY A 200 -9.45 16.68 -6.76
C GLY A 200 -10.72 16.18 -6.09
N THR A 201 -11.71 17.05 -5.92
CA THR A 201 -13.01 16.72 -5.32
C THR A 201 -13.77 15.71 -6.17
N ALA A 202 -13.88 15.95 -7.48
CA ALA A 202 -14.54 15.02 -8.40
C ALA A 202 -13.81 13.68 -8.48
N ALA A 203 -12.47 13.71 -8.54
CA ALA A 203 -11.66 12.50 -8.57
C ALA A 203 -11.87 11.63 -7.34
N VAL A 204 -11.83 12.20 -6.13
CA VAL A 204 -12.04 11.48 -4.87
C VAL A 204 -13.46 10.95 -4.76
N SER A 205 -14.45 11.73 -5.20
CA SER A 205 -15.87 11.34 -5.18
C SER A 205 -16.15 10.13 -6.08
N VAL A 206 -15.42 9.98 -7.18
CA VAL A 206 -15.49 8.82 -8.06
C VAL A 206 -14.60 7.67 -7.57
N MET A 207 -13.42 7.98 -7.04
CA MET A 207 -12.45 6.99 -6.59
C MET A 207 -12.96 6.14 -5.42
N VAL A 208 -13.54 6.77 -4.39
CA VAL A 208 -13.93 6.07 -3.15
C VAL A 208 -14.98 4.98 -3.38
N PRO A 209 -16.07 5.21 -4.12
CA PRO A 209 -17.03 4.14 -4.44
C PRO A 209 -16.43 2.96 -5.22
N ASN A 210 -15.36 3.21 -5.97
CA ASN A 210 -14.70 2.25 -6.84
C ASN A 210 -13.36 1.73 -6.29
N SER A 211 -13.07 1.94 -5.03
CA SER A 211 -11.88 1.42 -4.37
C SER A 211 -12.29 0.50 -3.19
N LEU A 212 -11.45 0.41 -2.18
CA LEU A 212 -11.77 -0.34 -0.97
C LEU A 212 -12.95 0.33 -0.23
N GLY A 213 -14.14 -0.22 -0.39
CA GLY A 213 -15.35 0.32 0.21
C GLY A 213 -16.49 -0.70 0.22
N PRO A 214 -17.70 -0.30 0.63
CA PRO A 214 -18.84 -1.20 0.73
C PRO A 214 -19.11 -2.07 -0.49
N ALA A 215 -18.93 -1.57 -1.71
CA ALA A 215 -19.17 -2.37 -2.91
C ALA A 215 -18.21 -3.55 -3.02
N GLU A 216 -16.91 -3.33 -2.82
CA GLU A 216 -15.88 -4.38 -2.87
C GLU A 216 -16.08 -5.41 -1.75
N LEU A 217 -16.35 -4.93 -0.55
CA LEU A 217 -16.60 -5.80 0.60
C LEU A 217 -17.86 -6.64 0.41
N LEU A 218 -18.94 -6.05 -0.12
CA LEU A 218 -20.16 -6.79 -0.46
C LEU A 218 -19.92 -7.84 -1.54
N LEU A 219 -19.12 -7.53 -2.56
CA LEU A 219 -18.78 -8.49 -3.62
C LEU A 219 -18.06 -9.71 -3.07
N HIS A 220 -17.17 -9.55 -2.11
CA HIS A 220 -16.40 -10.66 -1.55
C HIS A 220 -17.12 -11.36 -0.41
N TYR A 221 -17.71 -10.62 0.52
CA TYR A 221 -18.20 -11.15 1.79
C TYR A 221 -19.71 -11.04 1.98
N GLY A 222 -20.40 -10.24 1.17
CA GLY A 222 -21.85 -10.06 1.30
C GLY A 222 -22.65 -11.34 0.98
N THR A 223 -23.77 -11.52 1.68
CA THR A 223 -24.75 -12.53 1.30
C THR A 223 -25.39 -12.20 -0.05
N LYS A 224 -25.98 -13.21 -0.69
CA LYS A 224 -26.68 -12.95 -1.96
C LYS A 224 -27.76 -11.87 -1.84
N ALA A 225 -28.52 -11.88 -0.76
CA ALA A 225 -29.57 -10.88 -0.51
C ALA A 225 -28.99 -9.46 -0.39
N GLN A 226 -27.85 -9.31 0.32
CA GLN A 226 -27.16 -8.03 0.42
C GLN A 226 -26.62 -7.57 -0.93
N LYS A 227 -25.98 -8.46 -1.69
CA LYS A 227 -25.46 -8.14 -3.03
C LYS A 227 -26.59 -7.68 -3.97
N ASP A 228 -27.69 -8.44 -4.02
CA ASP A 228 -28.83 -8.15 -4.88
C ASP A 228 -29.53 -6.82 -4.52
N HIS A 229 -29.48 -6.44 -3.22
CA HIS A 229 -30.08 -5.19 -2.77
C HIS A 229 -29.18 -3.98 -2.97
N TYR A 230 -27.93 -4.04 -2.50
CA TYR A 230 -27.05 -2.86 -2.44
C TYR A 230 -26.26 -2.61 -3.72
N LEU A 231 -25.73 -3.63 -4.39
CA LEU A 231 -24.85 -3.41 -5.53
C LEU A 231 -25.53 -2.68 -6.70
N PRO A 232 -26.78 -2.99 -7.09
CA PRO A 232 -27.47 -2.23 -8.13
C PRO A 232 -27.74 -0.77 -7.73
N ARG A 233 -27.98 -0.51 -6.46
CA ARG A 233 -28.24 0.85 -5.94
C ARG A 233 -26.97 1.68 -5.93
N LEU A 234 -25.85 1.08 -5.51
CA LEU A 234 -24.51 1.68 -5.58
C LEU A 234 -24.10 1.98 -7.02
N ALA A 235 -24.29 1.01 -7.93
CA ALA A 235 -23.95 1.19 -9.35
C ALA A 235 -24.69 2.36 -10.00
N LYS A 236 -25.94 2.61 -9.61
CA LYS A 236 -26.77 3.71 -10.09
C LYS A 236 -26.57 5.03 -9.32
N GLY A 237 -25.74 5.04 -8.28
CA GLY A 237 -25.56 6.19 -7.40
C GLY A 237 -26.83 6.58 -6.61
N LEU A 238 -27.75 5.62 -6.40
CA LEU A 238 -28.89 5.77 -5.46
C LEU A 238 -28.42 5.69 -4.02
N GLU A 239 -27.34 4.96 -3.78
CA GLU A 239 -26.57 4.97 -2.54
C GLU A 239 -25.15 5.47 -2.81
N ILE A 240 -24.66 6.31 -1.93
CA ILE A 240 -23.28 6.80 -1.95
C ILE A 240 -22.56 6.16 -0.78
N PRO A 241 -21.51 5.36 -1.00
CA PRO A 241 -20.82 4.67 0.06
C PRO A 241 -19.74 5.53 0.69
N CYS A 242 -19.50 5.29 1.99
CA CYS A 242 -18.24 5.64 2.63
C CYS A 242 -17.71 4.45 3.44
N PHE A 243 -16.41 4.47 3.76
CA PHE A 243 -15.77 3.43 4.56
C PHE A 243 -15.18 4.04 5.82
N ALA A 244 -15.79 3.77 6.95
CA ALA A 244 -15.41 4.29 8.26
C ALA A 244 -14.39 3.34 8.91
N LEU A 245 -13.11 3.50 8.54
CA LEU A 245 -11.98 2.73 9.05
C LEU A 245 -11.20 3.51 10.12
N THR A 246 -10.75 4.73 9.82
CA THR A 246 -9.84 5.52 10.66
C THR A 246 -10.50 5.97 11.94
N SER A 247 -9.85 5.67 13.07
CA SER A 247 -10.22 6.15 14.42
C SER A 247 -9.28 7.26 14.89
N PRO A 248 -9.57 7.99 15.97
CA PRO A 248 -8.63 8.95 16.56
C PRO A 248 -7.27 8.34 16.90
N GLU A 249 -7.24 7.11 17.38
CA GLU A 249 -6.04 6.41 17.86
C GLU A 249 -5.37 5.55 16.77
N ALA A 250 -6.11 5.13 15.76
CA ALA A 250 -5.62 4.18 14.75
C ALA A 250 -5.96 4.62 13.33
N GLY A 251 -4.92 4.81 12.52
CA GLY A 251 -5.01 5.12 11.09
C GLY A 251 -4.40 4.01 10.25
N SER A 252 -3.07 4.06 10.07
CA SER A 252 -2.34 3.06 9.28
C SER A 252 -2.33 1.67 9.91
N ASP A 253 -2.42 1.58 11.23
CA ASP A 253 -2.63 0.33 11.95
C ASP A 253 -4.12 0.02 12.05
N ALA A 254 -4.67 -0.56 10.99
CA ALA A 254 -6.09 -0.92 10.92
C ALA A 254 -6.46 -2.04 11.94
N GLY A 255 -5.50 -2.88 12.32
CA GLY A 255 -5.70 -3.90 13.35
C GLY A 255 -5.78 -3.33 14.78
N GLY A 256 -5.25 -2.14 15.00
CA GLY A 256 -5.24 -1.44 16.29
C GLY A 256 -6.44 -0.52 16.54
N ILE A 257 -7.51 -0.60 15.74
CA ILE A 257 -8.72 0.21 15.96
C ILE A 257 -9.37 -0.12 17.30
N PRO A 258 -9.72 0.90 18.12
CA PRO A 258 -10.34 0.68 19.45
C PRO A 258 -11.86 0.46 19.35
N ASP A 259 -12.45 0.65 18.20
CA ASP A 259 -13.89 0.52 17.99
C ASP A 259 -14.31 -0.94 18.07
N PHE A 260 -15.43 -1.20 18.75
CA PHE A 260 -15.84 -2.57 18.96
C PHE A 260 -17.37 -2.76 18.89
N GLY A 261 -17.76 -4.00 18.62
CA GLY A 261 -19.12 -4.47 18.66
C GLY A 261 -19.26 -5.70 19.54
N ILE A 262 -20.25 -5.72 20.41
CA ILE A 262 -20.57 -6.88 21.25
C ILE A 262 -21.84 -7.52 20.73
N VAL A 263 -21.76 -8.80 20.39
CA VAL A 263 -22.93 -9.59 20.04
C VAL A 263 -23.83 -9.74 21.26
N CYS A 264 -25.09 -9.38 21.12
CA CYS A 264 -26.03 -9.40 22.23
C CYS A 264 -27.47 -9.65 21.75
N LYS A 265 -28.37 -9.96 22.66
CA LYS A 265 -29.82 -9.94 22.44
C LYS A 265 -30.39 -8.64 22.99
N GLY A 266 -31.32 -8.05 22.27
CA GLY A 266 -31.98 -6.82 22.67
C GLY A 266 -33.35 -6.65 22.04
N GLU A 267 -34.03 -5.56 22.41
CA GLU A 267 -35.28 -5.18 21.76
C GLU A 267 -34.98 -4.41 20.46
N TRP A 268 -35.61 -4.81 19.36
CA TRP A 268 -35.51 -4.14 18.06
C TRP A 268 -36.88 -4.10 17.39
N GLU A 269 -37.35 -2.92 17.01
CA GLU A 269 -38.66 -2.68 16.37
C GLU A 269 -39.83 -3.31 17.16
N GLY A 270 -39.76 -3.24 18.50
CA GLY A 270 -40.77 -3.77 19.40
C GLY A 270 -40.74 -5.31 19.56
N LYS A 271 -39.74 -5.99 19.01
CA LYS A 271 -39.52 -7.44 19.19
C LYS A 271 -38.40 -7.65 20.23
N PRO A 272 -38.71 -8.39 21.32
CA PRO A 272 -37.69 -8.74 22.31
C PRO A 272 -36.75 -9.82 21.78
N ASP A 273 -35.59 -9.95 22.43
CA ASP A 273 -34.58 -11.01 22.20
C ASP A 273 -34.05 -11.12 20.77
N VAL A 274 -34.05 -10.01 20.02
CA VAL A 274 -33.46 -9.97 18.67
C VAL A 274 -31.94 -10.03 18.80
N LEU A 275 -31.32 -10.98 18.09
CA LEU A 275 -29.86 -11.06 17.95
C LEU A 275 -29.36 -9.86 17.19
N GLY A 276 -28.36 -9.15 17.76
CA GLY A 276 -27.80 -7.95 17.19
C GLY A 276 -26.39 -7.68 17.70
N ILE A 277 -25.83 -6.56 17.28
CA ILE A 277 -24.50 -6.11 17.70
C ILE A 277 -24.65 -4.72 18.35
N ARG A 278 -24.14 -4.58 19.57
CA ARG A 278 -24.04 -3.28 20.23
C ARG A 278 -22.71 -2.66 19.89
N LEU A 279 -22.74 -1.60 19.10
CA LEU A 279 -21.55 -0.89 18.57
C LEU A 279 -21.15 0.28 19.46
N THR A 280 -19.84 0.40 19.72
CA THR A 280 -19.20 1.57 20.30
C THR A 280 -18.04 1.99 19.39
N TRP A 281 -18.14 3.18 18.80
CA TRP A 281 -17.18 3.60 17.80
C TRP A 281 -17.05 5.13 17.71
N GLU A 282 -15.85 5.58 17.32
CA GLU A 282 -15.55 6.96 16.96
C GLU A 282 -14.64 6.97 15.73
N LYS A 283 -15.11 7.57 14.64
CA LYS A 283 -14.38 7.62 13.37
C LYS A 283 -14.14 9.05 12.93
N ARG A 284 -13.00 9.27 12.24
CA ARG A 284 -12.66 10.59 11.69
C ARG A 284 -12.03 10.49 10.31
N TYR A 285 -12.02 11.59 9.58
CA TYR A 285 -11.48 11.70 8.23
C TYR A 285 -12.13 10.74 7.24
N ILE A 286 -13.43 10.51 7.37
CA ILE A 286 -14.15 9.59 6.52
C ILE A 286 -14.56 10.30 5.23
N THR A 287 -13.87 9.96 4.14
CA THR A 287 -14.13 10.50 2.81
C THR A 287 -15.55 10.15 2.37
N LEU A 288 -16.27 11.11 1.81
CA LEU A 288 -17.70 11.08 1.49
C LEU A 288 -18.64 10.93 2.69
N GLY A 289 -18.16 10.86 3.93
CA GLY A 289 -19.00 10.73 5.11
C GLY A 289 -20.18 11.72 5.18
N PRO A 290 -20.01 13.02 4.88
CA PRO A 290 -21.10 14.01 4.92
C PRO A 290 -22.25 13.75 3.94
N ILE A 291 -22.00 13.03 2.84
CA ILE A 291 -23.00 12.74 1.78
C ILE A 291 -23.35 11.27 1.66
N ALA A 292 -22.70 10.42 2.47
CA ALA A 292 -22.92 8.98 2.39
C ALA A 292 -24.31 8.58 2.85
N THR A 293 -24.89 7.61 2.14
CA THR A 293 -26.14 6.96 2.47
C THR A 293 -25.94 5.51 2.90
N LEU A 294 -24.75 4.96 2.63
CA LEU A 294 -24.33 3.62 3.03
C LEU A 294 -22.93 3.72 3.66
N LEU A 295 -22.84 3.30 4.93
CA LEU A 295 -21.60 3.34 5.69
C LEU A 295 -21.09 1.93 5.94
N GLY A 296 -19.90 1.60 5.43
CA GLY A 296 -19.12 0.45 5.86
C GLY A 296 -18.35 0.82 7.13
N LEU A 297 -18.57 0.11 8.22
CA LEU A 297 -17.93 0.35 9.51
C LEU A 297 -16.96 -0.77 9.85
N ALA A 298 -15.69 -0.43 10.07
CA ALA A 298 -14.71 -1.36 10.61
C ALA A 298 -14.69 -1.31 12.14
N PHE A 299 -14.78 -2.46 12.79
CA PHE A 299 -14.76 -2.60 14.25
C PHE A 299 -14.29 -4.00 14.65
N GLN A 300 -13.84 -4.16 15.89
CA GLN A 300 -13.54 -5.46 16.47
C GLN A 300 -14.82 -6.12 16.99
N LEU A 301 -15.09 -7.37 16.61
CA LEU A 301 -16.29 -8.10 17.01
C LEU A 301 -15.99 -9.02 18.20
N TYR A 302 -16.81 -8.91 19.26
CA TYR A 302 -16.74 -9.76 20.44
C TYR A 302 -18.06 -10.50 20.64
N ASP A 303 -18.01 -11.81 20.88
CA ASP A 303 -19.15 -12.65 21.20
C ASP A 303 -18.92 -13.41 22.52
N PRO A 304 -18.93 -12.71 23.69
CA PRO A 304 -18.62 -13.32 24.98
C PRO A 304 -19.64 -14.38 25.42
N ASP A 305 -20.85 -14.32 24.90
CA ASP A 305 -21.94 -15.24 25.24
C ASP A 305 -22.12 -16.36 24.20
N HIS A 306 -21.21 -16.46 23.22
CA HIS A 306 -21.22 -17.46 22.13
C HIS A 306 -22.57 -17.54 21.37
N LEU A 307 -23.25 -16.40 21.19
CA LEU A 307 -24.54 -16.30 20.53
C LEU A 307 -24.49 -16.60 19.03
N LEU A 308 -23.33 -16.48 18.40
CA LEU A 308 -23.10 -16.83 17.00
C LEU A 308 -22.70 -18.30 16.80
N GLY A 309 -22.60 -19.08 17.89
CA GLY A 309 -22.17 -20.48 17.91
C GLY A 309 -20.66 -20.64 18.18
N GLU A 310 -20.24 -21.89 18.39
CA GLU A 310 -18.83 -22.21 18.59
C GLU A 310 -18.08 -21.99 17.27
N ARG A 311 -17.41 -20.86 17.14
CA ARG A 311 -16.32 -20.67 16.18
C ARG A 311 -15.01 -21.09 16.85
N GLY A 312 -14.22 -21.89 16.15
CA GLY A 312 -12.95 -22.37 16.66
C GLY A 312 -12.03 -21.21 17.05
N ASN A 313 -11.52 -21.30 18.26
CA ASN A 313 -10.52 -20.47 18.92
C ASN A 313 -10.75 -18.96 18.94
N GLU A 314 -11.21 -18.56 20.12
CA GLU A 314 -11.21 -17.22 20.68
C GLU A 314 -9.95 -16.44 20.34
N GLN A 315 -10.03 -15.50 19.44
CA GLN A 315 -9.32 -14.22 19.51
C GLN A 315 -9.58 -13.40 18.23
N ASP A 316 -10.24 -12.25 18.45
CA ASP A 316 -10.22 -11.09 17.57
C ASP A 316 -10.78 -11.26 16.13
N ASP A 317 -12.05 -11.57 16.01
CA ASP A 317 -12.77 -11.37 14.75
C ASP A 317 -12.97 -9.86 14.52
N ILE A 318 -12.29 -9.30 13.52
CA ILE A 318 -12.59 -7.95 13.04
C ILE A 318 -13.88 -8.02 12.23
N GLY A 319 -14.94 -7.38 12.72
CA GLY A 319 -16.20 -7.22 12.01
C GLY A 319 -16.13 -6.00 11.07
N ILE A 320 -16.54 -6.16 9.82
CA ILE A 320 -16.67 -5.09 8.83
C ILE A 320 -18.12 -5.00 8.38
#